data_4c8caa197559926d3e968e8f1575b331
#
_entry.id   4c8caa197559926d3e968e8f1575b331
#
_cell.length_a   1.000
_cell.length_b   1.000
_cell.length_c   1.000
_cell.angle_alpha   90.00
_cell.angle_beta   90.00
_cell.angle_gamma   90.00
#
_symmetry.space_group_name_H-M   'P 1'
#
loop_
_entity.id
_entity.type
_entity.pdbx_description
1 polymer ?
#
loop_
_entity_poly.entity_id
_entity_poly.type
_entity_poly.pdbx_seq_one_letter_code
_entity_poly.pdbx_strand_id
1 'polypeptide(L)'
;MLRFTDDERSFSNISNEPEWSANNMNSVRGSEAAERLMGKVVKLMNTMADLATSGSPRLTNRSRYATGEDGFGEQGVSTVYGLVQCRPDLTGPQCRSCLDGIIKQLPTLFMSNNMSNQEASLSRVGGRILGVRCNLRYEKDLFFEETSDTIKIHMPKMICRILYIQDGKSAVFMIVIVGVPLLVLLILGLLLRPYIVKKVRESLLQRELVTLKKEIVNESDSRFSLFRFSKIRSATNNFSDKNKLGEGGFGIVYKGQLCHDQDIAVKRLSPNSVQGFREFMNEIKLIASLQHKNLVRLLGCCIKSKERILVYEYMPNGNLEEFIFGVGAKKSWPVRHGIIEGIVEGLLYLHDYAHECIVHRDMKPSNILLDHEMNPKISDFGIARTCLSSVTESNTTTAMGTFGYIAPEYYSQNVYSTRSDVFSFGILVLEIISGKSAVGSYQLSGRSYELRKYAWQLWREQRCDELVDDSLGEEYPEMDVMRCIQIALLCVQDSAEDRPTMRDVTMMLSNGNKRLLLPVQPGSCSVHIDVGTEIEL
;
A
#
# COMPACT_ATOMS: atom_id res chain seq x y z
N MET A 1 4.86 -0.54 21.27
CA MET A 1 4.84 0.44 22.39
C MET A 1 6.17 1.18 22.39
N LEU A 2 6.28 2.33 21.73
CA LEU A 2 7.47 3.17 21.80
C LEU A 2 7.36 3.99 23.08
N ARG A 3 8.30 3.81 23.99
CA ARG A 3 8.41 4.67 25.19
C ARG A 3 9.12 5.96 24.79
N PHE A 4 8.43 7.07 24.90
CA PHE A 4 9.04 8.41 24.84
C PHE A 4 9.35 8.88 26.26
N THR A 5 10.59 9.24 26.50
CA THR A 5 10.99 10.00 27.68
C THR A 5 11.84 11.18 27.21
N ASP A 6 11.62 12.35 27.76
CA ASP A 6 12.41 13.57 27.50
C ASP A 6 13.78 13.53 28.19
N ASP A 7 14.10 12.45 28.92
CA ASP A 7 15.35 12.31 29.65
C ASP A 7 16.34 11.46 28.86
N GLU A 8 17.37 12.08 28.31
CA GLU A 8 18.49 11.41 27.61
C GLU A 8 19.14 10.29 28.44
N ARG A 9 19.09 10.36 29.77
CA ARG A 9 19.62 9.31 30.67
C ARG A 9 18.76 8.06 30.71
N SER A 10 17.46 8.17 30.45
CA SER A 10 16.55 7.02 30.38
C SER A 10 16.87 6.07 29.22
N PHE A 11 17.41 6.57 28.11
CA PHE A 11 17.75 5.75 26.94
C PHE A 11 19.11 5.05 27.05
N SER A 12 19.99 5.46 27.93
CA SER A 12 21.31 4.81 28.13
C SER A 12 21.22 3.48 28.88
N ASN A 13 20.18 3.26 29.66
CA ASN A 13 19.97 2.07 30.51
C ASN A 13 18.87 1.10 30.02
N ILE A 14 18.29 1.34 28.83
CA ILE A 14 17.27 0.42 28.26
C ILE A 14 17.98 -0.82 27.74
N SER A 15 17.51 -2.03 28.14
CA SER A 15 17.97 -3.29 27.60
C SER A 15 17.78 -3.35 26.08
N ASN A 16 18.70 -4.01 25.36
CA ASN A 16 18.60 -4.24 23.92
C ASN A 16 17.68 -5.43 23.59
N GLU A 17 16.78 -5.80 24.48
CA GLU A 17 15.81 -6.84 24.19
C GLU A 17 14.86 -6.38 23.07
N PRO A 18 14.56 -7.24 22.09
CA PRO A 18 13.65 -6.89 21.02
C PRO A 18 12.26 -6.62 21.60
N GLU A 19 11.71 -5.46 21.32
CA GLU A 19 10.37 -5.08 21.76
C GLU A 19 9.29 -5.77 20.93
N TRP A 20 9.62 -6.14 19.69
CA TRP A 20 8.67 -6.76 18.79
C TRP A 20 9.39 -7.58 17.69
N SER A 21 8.83 -8.74 17.35
CA SER A 21 9.27 -9.55 16.21
C SER A 21 8.08 -9.99 15.36
N ALA A 22 8.24 -10.03 14.04
CA ALA A 22 7.28 -10.58 13.12
C ALA A 22 7.98 -11.44 12.07
N ASN A 23 7.27 -12.44 11.56
CA ASN A 23 7.79 -13.35 10.54
C ASN A 23 6.85 -13.47 9.34
N ASN A 24 7.41 -13.84 8.19
CA ASN A 24 6.66 -14.26 7.01
C ASN A 24 6.06 -15.66 7.27
N MET A 25 4.83 -15.90 6.79
CA MET A 25 4.16 -17.21 6.92
C MET A 25 4.85 -18.32 6.12
N ASN A 26 5.59 -17.96 5.05
CA ASN A 26 6.33 -18.92 4.23
C ASN A 26 7.55 -19.45 4.97
N SER A 27 7.86 -20.73 4.77
CA SER A 27 8.98 -21.40 5.42
C SER A 27 9.67 -22.41 4.49
N VAL A 28 10.95 -22.62 4.73
CA VAL A 28 11.74 -23.73 4.16
C VAL A 28 11.65 -24.92 5.09
N ARG A 29 11.36 -26.10 4.55
CA ARG A 29 11.17 -27.35 5.30
C ARG A 29 12.41 -28.25 5.20
N GLY A 30 12.69 -28.99 6.27
CA GLY A 30 13.83 -29.90 6.36
C GLY A 30 14.99 -29.31 7.17
N SER A 31 15.54 -30.11 8.10
CA SER A 31 16.55 -29.65 9.07
C SER A 31 17.75 -28.99 8.38
N GLU A 32 18.32 -29.65 7.37
CA GLU A 32 19.52 -29.17 6.68
C GLU A 32 19.26 -27.91 5.85
N ALA A 33 18.12 -27.81 5.16
CA ALA A 33 17.76 -26.63 4.37
C ALA A 33 17.40 -25.44 5.26
N ALA A 34 16.71 -25.69 6.37
CA ALA A 34 16.37 -24.68 7.38
C ALA A 34 17.63 -24.11 8.05
N GLU A 35 18.58 -24.95 8.44
CA GLU A 35 19.86 -24.55 9.02
C GLU A 35 20.72 -23.76 8.02
N ARG A 36 20.76 -24.22 6.73
CA ARG A 36 21.48 -23.49 5.68
C ARG A 36 20.89 -22.10 5.43
N LEU A 37 19.56 -21.99 5.40
CA LEU A 37 18.89 -20.70 5.23
C LEU A 37 19.25 -19.76 6.38
N MET A 38 19.05 -20.21 7.61
CA MET A 38 19.32 -19.39 8.79
C MET A 38 20.80 -19.04 8.92
N GLY A 39 21.70 -19.98 8.61
CA GLY A 39 23.15 -19.72 8.56
C GLY A 39 23.51 -18.59 7.57
N LYS A 40 22.88 -18.56 6.39
CA LYS A 40 23.07 -17.49 5.41
C LYS A 40 22.47 -16.17 5.87
N VAL A 41 21.27 -16.18 6.46
CA VAL A 41 20.65 -14.99 7.04
C VAL A 41 21.56 -14.38 8.10
N VAL A 42 22.03 -15.17 9.06
CA VAL A 42 22.94 -14.70 10.12
C VAL A 42 24.24 -14.14 9.54
N LYS A 43 24.83 -14.81 8.54
CA LYS A 43 26.03 -14.34 7.86
C LYS A 43 25.81 -13.00 7.16
N LEU A 44 24.72 -12.87 6.40
CA LEU A 44 24.32 -11.64 5.71
C LEU A 44 24.16 -10.49 6.71
N MET A 45 23.42 -10.71 7.81
CA MET A 45 23.17 -9.71 8.85
C MET A 45 24.47 -9.27 9.53
N ASN A 46 25.39 -10.19 9.84
CA ASN A 46 26.69 -9.84 10.42
C ASN A 46 27.54 -8.99 9.47
N THR A 47 27.58 -9.35 8.18
CA THR A 47 28.32 -8.58 7.17
C THR A 47 27.77 -7.16 7.03
N MET A 48 26.45 -7.00 7.04
CA MET A 48 25.81 -5.69 7.01
C MET A 48 26.02 -4.90 8.29
N ALA A 49 26.02 -5.56 9.46
CA ALA A 49 26.34 -4.93 10.74
C ALA A 49 27.77 -4.38 10.77
N ASP A 50 28.74 -5.11 10.22
CA ASP A 50 30.11 -4.63 10.05
C ASP A 50 30.16 -3.34 9.22
N LEU A 51 29.42 -3.27 8.13
CA LEU A 51 29.39 -2.09 7.28
C LEU A 51 28.64 -0.92 7.89
N ALA A 52 27.48 -1.13 8.49
CA ALA A 52 26.72 -0.08 9.16
C ALA A 52 27.53 0.58 10.32
N THR A 53 28.56 -0.10 10.82
CA THR A 53 29.39 0.36 11.94
C THR A 53 30.78 0.85 11.55
N SER A 54 31.29 0.49 10.36
CA SER A 54 32.69 0.69 9.93
C SER A 54 32.96 2.07 9.37
N GLY A 55 32.31 3.12 9.64
CA GLY A 55 32.67 4.51 9.24
C GLY A 55 33.26 4.67 7.82
N SER A 56 32.89 3.78 6.88
CA SER A 56 33.42 3.75 5.53
C SER A 56 33.12 5.07 4.79
N PRO A 57 34.07 5.66 4.05
CA PRO A 57 33.88 6.90 3.31
C PRO A 57 32.81 6.81 2.19
N ARG A 58 32.29 5.62 1.93
CA ARG A 58 31.21 5.38 0.95
C ARG A 58 29.80 5.64 1.50
N LEU A 59 29.62 5.67 2.83
CA LEU A 59 28.37 5.99 3.49
C LEU A 59 28.40 7.47 3.90
N THR A 60 27.50 8.26 3.38
CA THR A 60 27.35 9.67 3.76
C THR A 60 27.21 9.78 5.27
N ASN A 61 27.85 10.75 5.86
CA ASN A 61 28.26 10.96 7.25
C ASN A 61 27.19 10.83 8.37
N ARG A 62 26.00 10.25 8.13
CA ARG A 62 24.91 10.10 9.12
C ARG A 62 24.07 8.83 9.03
N SER A 63 24.18 8.02 8.00
CA SER A 63 23.30 6.85 7.87
C SER A 63 23.95 5.60 8.47
N ARG A 64 23.43 5.17 9.64
CA ARG A 64 23.84 3.92 10.29
C ARG A 64 22.95 2.77 9.85
N TYR A 65 22.90 2.52 8.53
CA TYR A 65 22.18 1.39 7.95
C TYR A 65 23.00 0.72 6.84
N ALA A 66 22.69 -0.54 6.57
CA ALA A 66 23.25 -1.27 5.44
C ALA A 66 22.18 -2.21 4.86
N THR A 67 22.22 -2.38 3.53
CA THR A 67 21.40 -3.33 2.78
C THR A 67 22.28 -4.35 2.07
N GLY A 68 21.76 -5.57 1.86
CA GLY A 68 22.52 -6.61 1.19
C GLY A 68 21.67 -7.77 0.72
N GLU A 69 22.27 -8.62 -0.12
CA GLU A 69 21.69 -9.85 -0.64
C GLU A 69 22.68 -11.02 -0.62
N ASP A 70 22.16 -12.25 -0.42
CA ASP A 70 22.91 -13.50 -0.57
C ASP A 70 22.06 -14.55 -1.29
N GLY A 71 22.63 -15.25 -2.26
CA GLY A 71 21.96 -16.32 -3.00
C GLY A 71 21.71 -17.56 -2.14
N PHE A 72 20.50 -18.13 -2.17
CA PHE A 72 20.16 -19.38 -1.49
C PHE A 72 19.89 -20.54 -2.44
N GLY A 73 19.01 -20.35 -3.42
CA GLY A 73 18.80 -21.26 -4.54
C GLY A 73 18.05 -22.56 -4.24
N GLU A 74 17.31 -22.65 -3.14
CA GLU A 74 16.58 -23.87 -2.71
C GLU A 74 15.11 -23.56 -2.33
N GLN A 75 14.22 -24.53 -2.55
CA GLN A 75 12.80 -24.53 -2.15
C GLN A 75 12.05 -23.24 -2.50
N GLY A 76 12.29 -22.68 -3.69
CA GLY A 76 11.61 -21.47 -4.16
C GLY A 76 12.15 -20.15 -3.60
N VAL A 77 13.24 -20.20 -2.81
CA VAL A 77 13.99 -19.03 -2.35
C VAL A 77 15.26 -18.93 -3.18
N SER A 78 15.31 -17.97 -4.11
CA SER A 78 16.50 -17.75 -4.96
C SER A 78 17.55 -16.88 -4.27
N THR A 79 17.10 -15.89 -3.53
CA THR A 79 17.94 -14.87 -2.90
C THR A 79 17.30 -14.47 -1.57
N VAL A 80 18.13 -14.15 -0.60
CA VAL A 80 17.71 -13.54 0.68
C VAL A 80 18.20 -12.10 0.68
N TYR A 81 17.29 -11.18 0.88
CA TYR A 81 17.56 -9.74 1.01
C TYR A 81 17.56 -9.34 2.48
N GLY A 82 18.41 -8.41 2.86
CA GLY A 82 18.55 -7.98 4.24
C GLY A 82 18.74 -6.49 4.39
N LEU A 83 18.29 -5.96 5.54
CA LEU A 83 18.49 -4.59 5.98
C LEU A 83 18.79 -4.59 7.47
N VAL A 84 19.80 -3.83 7.87
CA VAL A 84 20.08 -3.50 9.26
C VAL A 84 20.15 -1.99 9.43
N GLN A 85 19.64 -1.49 10.55
CA GLN A 85 19.62 -0.07 10.84
C GLN A 85 19.79 0.19 12.33
N CYS A 86 20.59 1.19 12.68
CA CYS A 86 20.70 1.74 14.03
C CYS A 86 20.20 3.19 14.07
N ARG A 87 19.86 3.65 15.26
CA ARG A 87 19.59 5.07 15.49
C ARG A 87 20.85 5.91 15.14
N PRO A 88 20.64 7.10 14.57
CA PRO A 88 21.75 7.96 14.11
C PRO A 88 22.67 8.46 15.23
N ASP A 89 22.18 8.54 16.48
CA ASP A 89 22.90 9.00 17.67
C ASP A 89 23.87 7.97 18.26
N LEU A 90 23.76 6.69 17.84
CA LEU A 90 24.65 5.64 18.34
C LEU A 90 26.04 5.75 17.72
N THR A 91 27.07 5.52 18.53
CA THR A 91 28.43 5.32 18.04
C THR A 91 28.55 3.98 17.30
N GLY A 92 29.59 3.80 16.47
CA GLY A 92 29.84 2.53 15.76
C GLY A 92 29.82 1.31 16.71
N PRO A 93 30.58 1.30 17.80
CA PRO A 93 30.58 0.21 18.78
C PRO A 93 29.22 -0.03 19.43
N GLN A 94 28.47 1.02 19.76
CA GLN A 94 27.13 0.89 20.34
C GLN A 94 26.12 0.30 19.33
N CYS A 95 26.15 0.74 18.08
CA CYS A 95 25.36 0.17 16.99
C CYS A 95 25.71 -1.31 16.79
N ARG A 96 27.00 -1.67 16.77
CA ARG A 96 27.45 -3.06 16.62
C ARG A 96 26.92 -3.93 17.76
N SER A 97 27.11 -3.51 18.99
CA SER A 97 26.63 -4.24 20.18
C SER A 97 25.11 -4.48 20.16
N CYS A 98 24.34 -3.47 19.70
CA CYS A 98 22.90 -3.59 19.53
C CYS A 98 22.54 -4.62 18.47
N LEU A 99 23.14 -4.53 17.27
CA LEU A 99 22.89 -5.47 16.18
C LEU A 99 23.30 -6.91 16.53
N ASP A 100 24.42 -7.09 17.20
CA ASP A 100 24.87 -8.41 17.67
C ASP A 100 23.85 -9.06 18.63
N GLY A 101 23.24 -8.25 19.49
CA GLY A 101 22.20 -8.70 20.42
C GLY A 101 20.97 -9.26 19.70
N ILE A 102 20.47 -8.57 18.67
CA ILE A 102 19.29 -9.01 17.93
C ILE A 102 19.60 -10.08 16.87
N ILE A 103 20.79 -10.08 16.25
CA ILE A 103 21.21 -11.12 15.30
C ILE A 103 21.33 -12.50 15.99
N LYS A 104 21.81 -12.56 17.22
CA LYS A 104 21.90 -13.80 18.00
C LYS A 104 20.55 -14.45 18.26
N GLN A 105 19.47 -13.69 18.25
CA GLN A 105 18.11 -14.17 18.50
C GLN A 105 17.42 -14.71 17.25
N LEU A 106 17.95 -14.47 16.04
CA LEU A 106 17.34 -14.91 14.78
C LEU A 106 17.01 -16.41 14.77
N PRO A 107 17.93 -17.33 15.13
CA PRO A 107 17.60 -18.76 15.12
C PRO A 107 16.48 -19.12 16.10
N THR A 108 16.45 -18.50 17.27
CA THR A 108 15.46 -18.79 18.32
C THR A 108 14.07 -18.29 17.93
N LEU A 109 13.97 -17.15 17.25
CA LEU A 109 12.70 -16.53 16.89
C LEU A 109 12.10 -17.07 15.58
N PHE A 110 12.95 -17.49 14.63
CA PHE A 110 12.49 -17.81 13.27
C PHE A 110 12.77 -19.24 12.81
N MET A 111 13.39 -20.08 13.67
CA MET A 111 13.45 -21.53 13.49
C MET A 111 12.56 -22.22 14.53
N SER A 112 11.73 -23.15 14.08
CA SER A 112 10.92 -24.00 14.97
C SER A 112 11.45 -25.43 14.93
N ASN A 113 11.90 -25.92 16.08
CA ASN A 113 12.23 -27.33 16.29
C ASN A 113 11.05 -27.97 17.00
N ASN A 114 10.13 -28.60 16.28
CA ASN A 114 9.06 -29.38 16.89
C ASN A 114 9.62 -30.74 17.37
N MET A 115 9.89 -30.83 18.68
CA MET A 115 10.35 -32.09 19.33
C MET A 115 9.26 -33.14 19.52
N SER A 116 7.99 -32.85 19.20
CA SER A 116 6.87 -33.76 19.58
C SER A 116 6.36 -34.66 18.45
N ASN A 117 6.69 -34.42 17.20
CA ASN A 117 6.38 -35.32 16.08
C ASN A 117 7.51 -35.19 15.07
N GLN A 118 7.93 -36.31 14.43
CA GLN A 118 8.99 -36.41 13.42
C GLN A 118 8.85 -35.46 12.20
N GLU A 119 8.31 -34.25 12.36
CA GLU A 119 8.21 -33.24 11.33
C GLU A 119 9.47 -32.37 11.29
N ALA A 120 10.00 -32.21 10.09
CA ALA A 120 11.23 -31.51 9.78
C ALA A 120 11.26 -30.08 10.37
N SER A 121 12.42 -29.68 10.90
CA SER A 121 12.71 -28.29 11.28
C SER A 121 12.29 -27.31 10.20
N LEU A 122 11.64 -26.21 10.60
CA LEU A 122 11.16 -25.16 9.73
C LEU A 122 11.96 -23.89 9.96
N SER A 123 12.40 -23.21 8.89
CA SER A 123 12.96 -21.86 8.96
C SER A 123 12.12 -20.89 8.15
N ARG A 124 11.76 -19.74 8.74
CA ARG A 124 10.99 -18.71 8.05
C ARG A 124 11.82 -18.05 6.97
N VAL A 125 11.21 -17.79 5.80
CA VAL A 125 11.88 -17.14 4.65
C VAL A 125 11.92 -15.63 4.73
N GLY A 126 11.35 -15.04 5.77
CA GLY A 126 11.38 -13.63 6.09
C GLY A 126 11.09 -13.39 7.55
N GLY A 127 11.73 -12.36 8.12
CA GLY A 127 11.56 -11.96 9.51
C GLY A 127 12.06 -10.54 9.78
N ARG A 128 11.49 -9.93 10.81
CA ARG A 128 11.82 -8.59 11.26
C ARG A 128 11.92 -8.55 12.77
N ILE A 129 12.97 -7.91 13.27
CA ILE A 129 13.14 -7.63 14.69
C ILE A 129 13.26 -6.11 14.86
N LEU A 130 12.39 -5.55 15.69
CA LEU A 130 12.39 -4.14 16.04
C LEU A 130 12.84 -3.98 17.50
N GLY A 131 13.87 -3.20 17.72
CA GLY A 131 14.30 -2.73 19.03
C GLY A 131 14.35 -1.20 19.07
N VAL A 132 14.43 -0.63 20.26
CA VAL A 132 14.48 0.83 20.46
C VAL A 132 15.72 1.47 19.83
N ARG A 133 16.81 0.76 19.74
CA ARG A 133 18.13 1.29 19.34
C ARG A 133 18.58 0.82 17.97
N CYS A 134 18.16 -0.38 17.55
CA CYS A 134 18.49 -0.95 16.26
C CYS A 134 17.39 -1.91 15.78
N ASN A 135 17.31 -2.13 14.48
CA ASN A 135 16.39 -3.08 13.87
C ASN A 135 17.08 -3.86 12.76
N LEU A 136 16.47 -5.01 12.41
CA LEU A 136 16.85 -5.78 11.24
C LEU A 136 15.61 -6.37 10.54
N ARG A 137 15.73 -6.60 9.23
CA ARG A 137 14.74 -7.29 8.42
C ARG A 137 15.42 -8.15 7.37
N TYR A 138 14.88 -9.34 7.10
CA TYR A 138 15.25 -10.16 5.94
C TYR A 138 14.01 -10.72 5.26
N GLU A 139 14.06 -10.88 3.95
CA GLU A 139 12.97 -11.41 3.13
C GLU A 139 13.52 -12.15 1.90
N LYS A 140 12.71 -13.04 1.31
CA LYS A 140 13.02 -13.67 0.01
C LYS A 140 12.77 -12.76 -1.18
N ASP A 141 11.94 -11.73 -1.02
CA ASP A 141 11.59 -10.77 -2.05
C ASP A 141 12.26 -9.43 -1.74
N LEU A 142 12.68 -8.70 -2.77
CA LEU A 142 13.32 -7.39 -2.61
C LEU A 142 12.34 -6.39 -2.00
N PHE A 143 12.72 -5.75 -0.89
CA PHE A 143 11.90 -4.81 -0.12
C PHE A 143 12.57 -3.43 0.12
N PHE A 144 13.72 -3.19 -0.48
CA PHE A 144 14.45 -1.92 -0.45
C PHE A 144 14.94 -1.58 -1.86
N GLU A 145 15.31 -0.33 -2.10
CA GLU A 145 15.91 0.10 -3.35
C GLU A 145 17.38 -0.33 -3.41
N GLU A 146 17.77 -1.03 -4.48
CA GLU A 146 19.17 -1.40 -4.69
C GLU A 146 19.99 -0.18 -5.08
N THR A 147 21.01 0.11 -4.30
CA THR A 147 21.99 1.15 -4.58
C THR A 147 23.36 0.56 -4.88
N SER A 148 24.32 1.39 -5.30
CA SER A 148 25.73 0.98 -5.48
C SER A 148 26.36 0.44 -4.19
N ASP A 149 25.78 0.74 -3.04
CA ASP A 149 26.29 0.39 -1.71
C ASP A 149 25.62 -0.89 -1.17
N THR A 150 24.64 -1.46 -1.88
CA THR A 150 24.02 -2.74 -1.54
C THR A 150 25.02 -3.88 -1.70
N ILE A 151 25.22 -4.67 -0.63
CA ILE A 151 26.22 -5.74 -0.59
C ILE A 151 25.69 -6.98 -1.31
N LYS A 152 26.52 -7.55 -2.21
CA LYS A 152 26.25 -8.84 -2.86
C LYS A 152 27.28 -9.87 -2.38
N ILE A 153 26.84 -10.81 -1.51
CA ILE A 153 27.76 -11.76 -0.84
C ILE A 153 28.08 -12.97 -1.72
N HIS A 154 27.21 -13.37 -2.63
CA HIS A 154 27.39 -14.57 -3.44
C HIS A 154 27.38 -14.29 -4.95
N MET A 155 28.57 -14.06 -5.50
CA MET A 155 28.81 -14.47 -6.90
C MET A 155 29.19 -15.95 -6.90
N PRO A 156 28.60 -16.81 -7.74
CA PRO A 156 29.03 -18.20 -7.82
C PRO A 156 30.51 -18.23 -8.24
N LYS A 157 31.36 -18.72 -7.33
CA LYS A 157 32.75 -19.08 -7.64
C LYS A 157 32.77 -20.31 -8.58
N MET A 158 32.30 -20.15 -9.80
CA MET A 158 32.33 -21.24 -10.79
C MET A 158 33.43 -21.11 -11.82
N ILE A 159 34.36 -20.17 -11.69
CA ILE A 159 35.39 -19.92 -12.73
C ILE A 159 36.81 -20.26 -12.27
N CYS A 160 37.07 -20.61 -11.00
CA CYS A 160 38.45 -20.78 -10.51
C CYS A 160 38.95 -22.22 -10.33
N ARG A 161 38.25 -23.27 -10.81
CA ARG A 161 38.68 -24.67 -10.61
C ARG A 161 39.05 -25.45 -11.88
N ILE A 162 39.18 -24.79 -13.04
CA ILE A 162 39.54 -25.45 -14.33
C ILE A 162 40.97 -25.09 -14.79
N LEU A 163 41.75 -24.38 -14.03
CA LEU A 163 43.11 -23.98 -14.46
C LEU A 163 44.21 -24.63 -13.61
N TYR A 164 44.20 -25.97 -13.50
CA TYR A 164 45.41 -26.70 -13.15
C TYR A 164 45.41 -28.07 -13.85
N ILE A 165 45.68 -28.06 -15.15
CA ILE A 165 46.19 -29.19 -15.91
C ILE A 165 47.36 -28.70 -16.74
N GLN A 166 48.48 -29.30 -16.46
CA GLN A 166 49.78 -29.10 -17.01
C GLN A 166 49.77 -29.52 -18.50
N ASP A 167 49.82 -28.57 -19.41
CA ASP A 167 50.54 -28.56 -20.66
C ASP A 167 50.23 -27.27 -21.44
N GLY A 168 51.18 -26.39 -21.49
CA GLY A 168 51.01 -24.97 -21.76
C GLY A 168 50.81 -24.53 -23.22
N LYS A 169 50.37 -25.39 -24.14
CA LYS A 169 50.06 -24.98 -25.53
C LYS A 169 48.67 -25.42 -26.01
N SER A 170 48.11 -26.49 -25.48
CA SER A 170 46.77 -26.95 -25.86
C SER A 170 45.66 -26.27 -25.08
N ALA A 171 45.92 -25.88 -23.82
CA ALA A 171 44.95 -25.24 -22.94
C ALA A 171 44.59 -23.79 -23.38
N VAL A 172 45.58 -23.02 -23.82
CA VAL A 172 45.36 -21.64 -24.33
C VAL A 172 44.50 -21.67 -25.61
N PHE A 173 44.71 -22.65 -26.48
CA PHE A 173 43.93 -22.80 -27.72
C PHE A 173 42.47 -23.16 -27.46
N MET A 174 42.21 -24.02 -26.47
CA MET A 174 40.83 -24.36 -26.02
C MET A 174 40.14 -23.21 -25.28
N ILE A 175 40.86 -22.44 -24.47
CA ILE A 175 40.32 -21.25 -23.78
C ILE A 175 39.94 -20.17 -24.80
N VAL A 176 40.74 -19.96 -25.85
CA VAL A 176 40.45 -18.95 -26.89
C VAL A 176 39.31 -19.39 -27.79
N ILE A 177 39.23 -20.66 -28.17
CA ILE A 177 38.21 -21.14 -29.12
C ILE A 177 36.86 -21.43 -28.46
N VAL A 178 36.85 -21.89 -27.21
CA VAL A 178 35.60 -22.26 -26.50
C VAL A 178 35.25 -21.28 -25.40
N GLY A 179 36.23 -20.85 -24.63
CA GLY A 179 36.00 -19.99 -23.46
C GLY A 179 35.61 -18.56 -23.83
N VAL A 180 36.25 -17.97 -24.84
CA VAL A 180 35.94 -16.59 -25.29
C VAL A 180 34.53 -16.50 -25.89
N PRO A 181 34.10 -17.40 -26.81
CA PRO A 181 32.72 -17.37 -27.31
C PRO A 181 31.67 -17.63 -26.25
N LEU A 182 31.93 -18.54 -25.30
CA LEU A 182 31.02 -18.78 -24.15
C LEU A 182 30.89 -17.54 -23.24
N LEU A 183 32.00 -16.87 -22.96
CA LEU A 183 31.99 -15.62 -22.18
C LEU A 183 31.24 -14.52 -22.94
N VAL A 184 31.46 -14.37 -24.24
CA VAL A 184 30.74 -13.42 -25.09
C VAL A 184 29.24 -13.72 -25.11
N LEU A 185 28.85 -14.99 -25.26
CA LEU A 185 27.43 -15.39 -25.20
C LEU A 185 26.80 -15.12 -23.82
N LEU A 186 27.54 -15.34 -22.74
CA LEU A 186 27.10 -15.08 -21.40
C LEU A 186 26.90 -13.57 -21.16
N ILE A 187 27.86 -12.75 -21.57
CA ILE A 187 27.77 -11.29 -21.52
C ILE A 187 26.62 -10.80 -22.39
N LEU A 188 26.49 -11.31 -23.60
CA LEU A 188 25.40 -10.96 -24.51
C LEU A 188 24.04 -11.35 -23.93
N GLY A 189 23.94 -12.54 -23.31
CA GLY A 189 22.75 -13.00 -22.59
C GLY A 189 22.38 -12.12 -21.43
N LEU A 190 23.37 -11.68 -20.62
CA LEU A 190 23.15 -10.75 -19.52
C LEU A 190 22.71 -9.35 -20.00
N LEU A 191 23.32 -8.86 -21.08
CA LEU A 191 22.95 -7.56 -21.68
C LEU A 191 21.57 -7.61 -22.35
N LEU A 192 21.20 -8.73 -22.97
CA LEU A 192 19.91 -8.89 -23.64
C LEU A 192 18.78 -9.28 -22.66
N ARG A 193 19.11 -9.82 -21.50
CA ARG A 193 18.12 -10.24 -20.49
C ARG A 193 17.07 -9.18 -20.16
N PRO A 194 17.43 -7.92 -19.82
CA PRO A 194 16.44 -6.89 -19.53
C PRO A 194 15.57 -6.58 -20.76
N TYR A 195 16.14 -6.59 -21.96
CA TYR A 195 15.40 -6.38 -23.19
C TYR A 195 14.41 -7.52 -23.48
N ILE A 196 14.86 -8.78 -23.34
CA ILE A 196 14.03 -9.98 -23.55
C ILE A 196 12.90 -10.01 -22.52
N VAL A 197 13.21 -9.80 -21.23
CA VAL A 197 12.20 -9.75 -20.15
C VAL A 197 11.17 -8.67 -20.42
N LYS A 198 11.60 -7.46 -20.82
CA LYS A 198 10.71 -6.37 -21.20
C LYS A 198 9.82 -6.76 -22.39
N LYS A 199 10.38 -7.35 -23.44
CA LYS A 199 9.64 -7.75 -24.65
C LYS A 199 8.65 -8.88 -24.38
N VAL A 200 9.04 -9.89 -23.58
CA VAL A 200 8.13 -10.97 -23.16
C VAL A 200 6.98 -10.40 -22.33
N ARG A 201 7.29 -9.51 -21.38
CA ARG A 201 6.28 -8.83 -20.57
C ARG A 201 5.31 -8.02 -21.44
N GLU A 202 5.83 -7.23 -22.39
CA GLU A 202 4.98 -6.47 -23.33
C GLU A 202 4.09 -7.41 -24.17
N SER A 203 4.60 -8.57 -24.60
CA SER A 203 3.81 -9.54 -25.36
C SER A 203 2.69 -10.19 -24.54
N LEU A 204 2.95 -10.50 -23.27
CA LEU A 204 1.94 -11.01 -22.33
C LEU A 204 0.84 -9.98 -22.09
N LEU A 205 1.23 -8.73 -21.83
CA LEU A 205 0.30 -7.61 -21.66
C LEU A 205 -0.57 -7.39 -22.91
N GLN A 206 0.00 -7.53 -24.12
CA GLN A 206 -0.75 -7.41 -25.38
C GLN A 206 -1.76 -8.56 -25.55
N ARG A 207 -1.41 -9.79 -25.17
CA ARG A 207 -2.34 -10.93 -25.20
C ARG A 207 -3.53 -10.68 -24.27
N GLU A 208 -3.29 -10.23 -23.04
CA GLU A 208 -4.31 -9.90 -22.07
C GLU A 208 -5.26 -8.78 -22.58
N LEU A 209 -4.69 -7.74 -23.22
CA LEU A 209 -5.49 -6.70 -23.89
C LEU A 209 -6.35 -7.22 -25.05
N VAL A 210 -5.83 -8.17 -25.82
CA VAL A 210 -6.61 -8.78 -26.94
C VAL A 210 -7.78 -9.60 -26.38
N THR A 211 -7.55 -10.35 -25.29
CA THR A 211 -8.61 -11.11 -24.62
C THR A 211 -9.68 -10.17 -24.08
N LEU A 212 -9.27 -9.13 -23.34
CA LEU A 212 -10.19 -8.12 -22.83
C LEU A 212 -11.02 -7.44 -23.93
N LYS A 213 -10.38 -7.09 -25.05
CA LYS A 213 -11.11 -6.54 -26.21
C LYS A 213 -12.16 -7.48 -26.75
N LYS A 214 -11.88 -8.79 -26.81
CA LYS A 214 -12.85 -9.80 -27.26
C LYS A 214 -14.01 -9.93 -26.27
N GLU A 215 -13.73 -9.94 -24.98
CA GLU A 215 -14.73 -9.97 -23.92
C GLU A 215 -15.66 -8.76 -24.02
N ILE A 216 -15.10 -7.55 -24.09
CA ILE A 216 -15.88 -6.29 -24.24
C ILE A 216 -16.75 -6.29 -25.51
N VAL A 217 -16.26 -6.83 -26.64
CA VAL A 217 -17.00 -6.87 -27.91
C VAL A 217 -18.08 -7.95 -27.90
N ASN A 218 -17.85 -9.07 -27.20
CA ASN A 218 -18.81 -10.19 -27.13
C ASN A 218 -19.92 -9.94 -26.09
N GLU A 219 -19.61 -9.28 -24.99
CA GLU A 219 -20.61 -8.74 -24.05
C GLU A 219 -21.20 -7.48 -24.66
N SER A 220 -22.17 -7.68 -25.56
CA SER A 220 -22.95 -6.60 -26.21
C SER A 220 -23.89 -5.88 -25.25
N ASP A 221 -23.49 -5.65 -24.01
CA ASP A 221 -24.17 -4.72 -23.14
C ASP A 221 -23.86 -3.30 -23.67
N SER A 222 -24.90 -2.65 -24.21
CA SER A 222 -24.89 -1.38 -24.94
C SER A 222 -24.32 -0.17 -24.12
N ARG A 223 -23.83 -0.43 -22.93
CA ARG A 223 -23.49 0.56 -21.90
C ARG A 223 -22.00 0.83 -21.74
N PHE A 224 -21.11 -0.10 -22.13
CA PHE A 224 -19.66 0.06 -22.10
C PHE A 224 -19.09 0.15 -23.52
N SER A 225 -18.35 1.21 -23.85
CA SER A 225 -17.91 1.50 -25.22
C SER A 225 -16.40 1.46 -25.39
N LEU A 226 -15.92 0.86 -26.49
CA LEU A 226 -14.53 0.97 -26.91
C LEU A 226 -14.36 2.23 -27.78
N PHE A 227 -13.83 3.29 -27.23
CA PHE A 227 -13.64 4.58 -27.89
C PHE A 227 -12.43 4.56 -28.84
N ARG A 228 -12.57 5.21 -30.02
CA ARG A 228 -11.43 5.50 -30.90
C ARG A 228 -10.59 6.64 -30.30
N PHE A 229 -9.27 6.50 -30.33
CA PHE A 229 -8.35 7.51 -29.81
C PHE A 229 -8.57 8.91 -30.41
N SER A 230 -8.86 8.98 -31.74
CA SER A 230 -9.16 10.26 -32.39
C SER A 230 -10.37 10.96 -31.78
N LYS A 231 -11.43 10.19 -31.38
CA LYS A 231 -12.62 10.72 -30.73
C LYS A 231 -12.30 11.31 -29.36
N ILE A 232 -11.51 10.59 -28.54
CA ILE A 232 -11.09 11.07 -27.22
C ILE A 232 -10.16 12.28 -27.33
N ARG A 233 -9.22 12.23 -28.27
CA ARG A 233 -8.31 13.36 -28.53
C ARG A 233 -9.08 14.63 -28.94
N SER A 234 -10.07 14.49 -29.79
CA SER A 234 -10.95 15.63 -30.18
C SER A 234 -11.78 16.11 -28.99
N ALA A 235 -12.43 15.19 -28.26
CA ALA A 235 -13.25 15.51 -27.10
C ALA A 235 -12.50 16.30 -26.01
N THR A 236 -11.20 16.04 -25.82
CA THR A 236 -10.35 16.68 -24.81
C THR A 236 -9.56 17.88 -25.36
N ASN A 237 -9.85 18.31 -26.58
CA ASN A 237 -9.07 19.34 -27.29
C ASN A 237 -7.56 19.01 -27.29
N ASN A 238 -7.23 17.79 -27.75
CA ASN A 238 -5.86 17.24 -27.80
C ASN A 238 -5.19 17.16 -26.41
N PHE A 239 -5.95 16.78 -25.37
CA PHE A 239 -5.49 16.71 -23.99
C PHE A 239 -4.92 18.05 -23.50
N SER A 240 -5.63 19.13 -23.81
CA SER A 240 -5.23 20.51 -23.46
C SER A 240 -5.16 20.67 -21.95
N ASP A 241 -4.12 21.38 -21.48
CA ASP A 241 -3.97 21.72 -20.05
C ASP A 241 -5.15 22.54 -19.51
N LYS A 242 -5.87 23.28 -20.38
CA LYS A 242 -7.10 23.99 -20.00
C LYS A 242 -8.22 23.06 -19.57
N ASN A 243 -8.19 21.82 -20.03
CA ASN A 243 -9.17 20.77 -19.71
C ASN A 243 -8.67 19.81 -18.62
N LYS A 244 -7.50 20.06 -18.06
CA LYS A 244 -6.94 19.24 -16.99
C LYS A 244 -7.77 19.42 -15.71
N LEU A 245 -8.33 18.31 -15.20
CA LEU A 245 -9.09 18.24 -13.95
C LEU A 245 -8.21 17.89 -12.77
N GLY A 246 -7.18 17.06 -12.99
CA GLY A 246 -6.25 16.65 -11.95
C GLY A 246 -5.11 15.79 -12.51
N GLU A 247 -4.07 15.62 -11.70
CA GLU A 247 -2.93 14.75 -11.97
C GLU A 247 -2.56 14.00 -10.70
N GLY A 248 -2.29 12.70 -10.81
CA GLY A 248 -1.88 11.86 -9.71
C GLY A 248 -0.92 10.78 -10.18
N GLY A 249 -0.45 9.93 -9.27
CA GLY A 249 0.49 8.84 -9.54
C GLY A 249 0.05 7.87 -10.65
N PHE A 250 -1.24 7.83 -10.96
CA PHE A 250 -1.84 6.93 -11.95
C PHE A 250 -2.03 7.56 -13.33
N GLY A 251 -1.88 8.87 -13.46
CA GLY A 251 -2.04 9.59 -14.72
C GLY A 251 -2.76 10.92 -14.58
N ILE A 252 -3.17 11.48 -15.71
CA ILE A 252 -3.80 12.80 -15.80
C ILE A 252 -5.27 12.62 -16.19
N VAL A 253 -6.16 13.36 -15.52
CA VAL A 253 -7.59 13.37 -15.80
C VAL A 253 -7.93 14.68 -16.55
N TYR A 254 -8.66 14.57 -17.65
CA TYR A 254 -9.10 15.69 -18.46
C TYR A 254 -10.63 15.72 -18.56
N LYS A 255 -11.20 16.92 -18.54
CA LYS A 255 -12.56 17.15 -19.01
C LYS A 255 -12.61 16.97 -20.52
N GLY A 256 -13.62 16.30 -21.02
CA GLY A 256 -13.90 16.17 -22.44
C GLY A 256 -15.39 16.37 -22.72
N GLN A 257 -15.71 16.63 -23.98
CA GLN A 257 -17.09 16.72 -24.45
C GLN A 257 -17.27 15.85 -25.67
N LEU A 258 -18.22 14.91 -25.59
CA LEU A 258 -18.61 14.07 -26.71
C LEU A 258 -19.70 14.77 -27.56
N CYS A 259 -20.05 14.15 -28.70
CA CYS A 259 -21.19 14.59 -29.50
C CYS A 259 -22.47 14.61 -28.63
N HIS A 260 -23.38 15.57 -28.91
CA HIS A 260 -24.61 15.80 -28.14
C HIS A 260 -24.37 16.38 -26.73
N ASP A 261 -23.34 17.20 -26.57
CA ASP A 261 -23.02 17.95 -25.33
C ASP A 261 -22.84 17.09 -24.08
N GLN A 262 -22.49 15.81 -24.27
CA GLN A 262 -22.19 14.93 -23.15
C GLN A 262 -20.79 15.20 -22.60
N ASP A 263 -20.73 15.78 -21.40
CA ASP A 263 -19.49 15.95 -20.65
C ASP A 263 -18.97 14.61 -20.11
N ILE A 264 -17.66 14.39 -20.22
CA ILE A 264 -16.95 13.19 -19.75
C ILE A 264 -15.70 13.56 -18.99
N ALA A 265 -15.24 12.65 -18.13
CA ALA A 265 -13.93 12.67 -17.54
C ALA A 265 -13.03 11.60 -18.17
N VAL A 266 -11.84 11.98 -18.59
CA VAL A 266 -10.91 11.13 -19.35
C VAL A 266 -9.62 10.94 -18.55
N LYS A 267 -9.45 9.78 -17.94
CA LYS A 267 -8.24 9.39 -17.18
C LYS A 267 -7.25 8.76 -18.15
N ARG A 268 -6.18 9.50 -18.49
CA ARG A 268 -5.11 9.05 -19.37
C ARG A 268 -3.97 8.52 -18.52
N LEU A 269 -3.78 7.21 -18.50
CA LEU A 269 -2.78 6.53 -17.67
C LEU A 269 -1.37 6.67 -18.27
N SER A 270 -0.36 6.70 -17.41
CA SER A 270 1.04 6.78 -17.83
C SER A 270 1.42 5.60 -18.72
N PRO A 271 1.90 5.83 -19.96
CA PRO A 271 2.16 4.77 -20.94
C PRO A 271 3.20 3.74 -20.52
N ASN A 272 4.13 4.12 -19.66
CA ASN A 272 5.28 3.31 -19.26
C ASN A 272 5.10 2.67 -17.87
N SER A 273 4.03 2.98 -17.15
CA SER A 273 3.75 2.43 -15.82
C SER A 273 3.17 1.02 -15.92
N VAL A 274 3.87 0.06 -15.31
CA VAL A 274 3.34 -1.31 -15.14
C VAL A 274 2.19 -1.33 -14.16
N GLN A 275 2.30 -0.54 -13.11
CA GLN A 275 1.23 -0.37 -12.14
C GLN A 275 0.00 0.23 -12.81
N GLY A 276 0.14 1.31 -13.58
CA GLY A 276 -0.96 1.89 -14.34
C GLY A 276 -1.65 0.92 -15.32
N PHE A 277 -0.90 -0.06 -15.88
CA PHE A 277 -1.53 -1.13 -16.66
C PHE A 277 -2.41 -2.05 -15.81
N ARG A 278 -1.91 -2.47 -14.65
CA ARG A 278 -2.67 -3.34 -13.73
C ARG A 278 -3.94 -2.66 -13.24
N GLU A 279 -3.85 -1.39 -12.92
CA GLU A 279 -4.99 -0.57 -12.50
C GLU A 279 -6.01 -0.42 -13.63
N PHE A 280 -5.55 -0.11 -14.86
CA PHE A 280 -6.40 -0.07 -16.04
C PHE A 280 -7.21 -1.36 -16.24
N MET A 281 -6.52 -2.51 -16.16
CA MET A 281 -7.17 -3.82 -16.30
C MET A 281 -8.13 -4.11 -15.17
N ASN A 282 -7.75 -3.73 -13.94
CA ASN A 282 -8.53 -3.94 -12.75
C ASN A 282 -9.82 -3.10 -12.77
N GLU A 283 -9.72 -1.81 -13.09
CA GLU A 283 -10.88 -0.92 -13.21
C GLU A 283 -11.87 -1.44 -14.25
N ILE A 284 -11.40 -1.86 -15.43
CA ILE A 284 -12.31 -2.38 -16.45
C ILE A 284 -12.99 -3.67 -15.98
N LYS A 285 -12.23 -4.61 -15.42
CA LYS A 285 -12.78 -5.90 -14.97
C LYS A 285 -13.81 -5.75 -13.85
N LEU A 286 -13.58 -4.85 -12.92
CA LEU A 286 -14.44 -4.67 -11.75
C LEU A 286 -15.62 -3.72 -12.03
N ILE A 287 -15.35 -2.56 -12.66
CA ILE A 287 -16.33 -1.47 -12.73
C ILE A 287 -17.19 -1.51 -13.98
N ALA A 288 -16.75 -2.12 -15.09
CA ALA A 288 -17.53 -2.13 -16.32
C ALA A 288 -18.94 -2.75 -16.16
N SER A 289 -19.09 -3.69 -15.23
CA SER A 289 -20.35 -4.36 -14.92
C SER A 289 -21.15 -3.73 -13.76
N LEU A 290 -20.52 -2.87 -12.94
CA LEU A 290 -21.15 -2.29 -11.76
C LEU A 290 -22.00 -1.07 -12.13
N GLN A 291 -23.20 -1.00 -11.55
CA GLN A 291 -24.11 0.13 -11.70
C GLN A 291 -24.79 0.43 -10.37
N HIS A 292 -24.44 1.57 -9.81
CA HIS A 292 -25.06 2.08 -8.61
C HIS A 292 -25.07 3.61 -8.63
N LYS A 293 -26.09 4.25 -8.04
CA LYS A 293 -26.20 5.72 -8.00
C LYS A 293 -25.02 6.41 -7.30
N ASN A 294 -24.37 5.71 -6.35
CA ASN A 294 -23.24 6.22 -5.58
C ASN A 294 -21.89 5.62 -6.04
N LEU A 295 -21.80 5.10 -7.25
CA LEU A 295 -20.53 4.73 -7.90
C LEU A 295 -20.35 5.54 -9.19
N VAL A 296 -19.11 5.97 -9.46
CA VAL A 296 -18.81 6.64 -10.73
C VAL A 296 -18.91 5.65 -11.88
N ARG A 297 -19.71 5.99 -12.88
CA ARG A 297 -19.94 5.14 -14.04
C ARG A 297 -18.76 5.18 -15.01
N LEU A 298 -18.22 4.03 -15.34
CA LEU A 298 -17.26 3.85 -16.42
C LEU A 298 -18.02 3.71 -17.75
N LEU A 299 -17.89 4.69 -18.63
CA LEU A 299 -18.56 4.73 -19.93
C LEU A 299 -17.83 3.90 -20.99
N GLY A 300 -16.54 3.67 -20.78
CA GLY A 300 -15.72 2.87 -21.68
C GLY A 300 -14.24 3.12 -21.57
N CYS A 301 -13.50 2.57 -22.52
CA CYS A 301 -12.05 2.74 -22.57
C CYS A 301 -11.54 2.99 -24.00
N CYS A 302 -10.29 3.47 -24.08
CA CYS A 302 -9.56 3.53 -25.35
C CYS A 302 -8.20 2.84 -25.20
N ILE A 303 -7.92 1.92 -26.11
CA ILE A 303 -6.68 1.15 -26.17
C ILE A 303 -6.06 1.35 -27.56
N LYS A 304 -4.98 2.11 -27.64
CA LYS A 304 -4.27 2.33 -28.91
C LYS A 304 -2.76 2.34 -28.66
N SER A 305 -2.04 1.34 -29.16
CA SER A 305 -0.60 1.21 -28.97
C SER A 305 -0.22 1.22 -27.48
N LYS A 306 0.45 2.24 -26.99
CA LYS A 306 0.79 2.43 -25.57
C LYS A 306 -0.25 3.26 -24.79
N GLU A 307 -1.19 3.88 -25.47
CA GLU A 307 -2.23 4.70 -24.83
C GLU A 307 -3.29 3.81 -24.16
N ARG A 308 -3.57 4.10 -22.91
CA ARG A 308 -4.59 3.46 -22.07
C ARG A 308 -5.39 4.55 -21.41
N ILE A 309 -6.64 4.62 -21.76
CA ILE A 309 -7.50 5.71 -21.36
C ILE A 309 -8.82 5.14 -20.87
N LEU A 310 -9.26 5.56 -19.71
CA LEU A 310 -10.58 5.28 -19.14
C LEU A 310 -11.46 6.51 -19.33
N VAL A 311 -12.71 6.27 -19.64
CA VAL A 311 -13.70 7.33 -19.91
C VAL A 311 -14.87 7.17 -18.94
N TYR A 312 -15.07 8.16 -18.09
CA TYR A 312 -16.10 8.19 -17.06
C TYR A 312 -17.13 9.28 -17.31
N GLU A 313 -18.25 9.18 -16.63
CA GLU A 313 -19.17 10.31 -16.47
C GLU A 313 -18.44 11.47 -15.78
N TYR A 314 -18.81 12.71 -16.13
CA TYR A 314 -18.20 13.90 -15.56
C TYR A 314 -18.87 14.32 -14.25
N MET A 315 -18.08 14.67 -13.26
CA MET A 315 -18.53 15.12 -11.93
C MET A 315 -18.28 16.63 -11.81
N PRO A 316 -19.31 17.46 -11.92
CA PRO A 316 -19.13 18.92 -12.01
C PRO A 316 -18.73 19.58 -10.69
N ASN A 317 -19.06 18.97 -9.54
CA ASN A 317 -18.73 19.52 -8.22
C ASN A 317 -17.42 18.99 -7.65
N GLY A 318 -16.55 18.38 -8.49
CA GLY A 318 -15.22 17.93 -8.11
C GLY A 318 -15.25 16.77 -7.11
N ASN A 319 -14.36 16.81 -6.13
CA ASN A 319 -14.19 15.76 -5.13
C ASN A 319 -14.51 16.26 -3.72
N LEU A 320 -14.70 15.31 -2.81
CA LEU A 320 -15.02 15.58 -1.41
C LEU A 320 -13.88 16.29 -0.65
N GLU A 321 -12.62 16.12 -1.08
CA GLU A 321 -11.47 16.79 -0.48
C GLU A 321 -11.56 18.31 -0.67
N GLU A 322 -11.85 18.75 -1.90
CA GLU A 322 -12.09 20.17 -2.21
C GLU A 322 -13.35 20.68 -1.51
N PHE A 323 -14.37 19.84 -1.40
CA PHE A 323 -15.59 20.18 -0.66
C PHE A 323 -15.33 20.37 0.84
N ILE A 324 -14.54 19.53 1.50
CA ILE A 324 -14.27 19.64 2.94
C ILE A 324 -13.27 20.76 3.24
N PHE A 325 -12.13 20.79 2.52
CA PHE A 325 -10.99 21.62 2.87
C PHE A 325 -10.86 22.89 2.01
N GLY A 326 -11.61 22.98 0.90
CA GLY A 326 -11.58 24.14 0.00
C GLY A 326 -12.22 25.40 0.63
N VAL A 327 -11.76 26.56 0.17
CA VAL A 327 -12.34 27.85 0.55
C VAL A 327 -13.64 28.07 -0.22
N GLY A 328 -14.77 28.23 0.45
CA GLY A 328 -16.05 28.48 -0.23
C GLY A 328 -17.29 28.40 0.66
N ALA A 329 -18.47 28.24 0.05
CA ALA A 329 -19.78 28.35 0.64
C ALA A 329 -19.99 27.45 1.87
N LYS A 330 -20.84 27.92 2.79
CA LYS A 330 -21.28 27.17 3.97
C LYS A 330 -21.81 25.79 3.57
N LYS A 331 -21.19 24.77 4.12
CA LYS A 331 -21.49 23.35 3.83
C LYS A 331 -22.48 22.87 4.87
N SER A 332 -23.79 23.05 4.62
CA SER A 332 -24.86 22.73 5.55
C SER A 332 -24.89 21.25 5.94
N TRP A 333 -25.40 20.95 7.12
CA TRP A 333 -25.50 19.56 7.61
C TRP A 333 -26.30 18.65 6.69
N PRO A 334 -27.45 19.03 6.10
CA PRO A 334 -28.18 18.15 5.20
C PRO A 334 -27.34 17.66 4.01
N VAL A 335 -26.46 18.52 3.46
CA VAL A 335 -25.54 18.13 2.37
C VAL A 335 -24.49 17.15 2.88
N ARG A 336 -23.85 17.44 4.04
CA ARG A 336 -22.84 16.53 4.62
C ARG A 336 -23.46 15.18 4.99
N HIS A 337 -24.66 15.17 5.58
CA HIS A 337 -25.38 13.96 5.92
C HIS A 337 -25.74 13.13 4.67
N GLY A 338 -26.26 13.78 3.64
CA GLY A 338 -26.54 13.11 2.36
C GLY A 338 -25.29 12.51 1.70
N ILE A 339 -24.13 13.18 1.84
CA ILE A 339 -22.84 12.63 1.40
C ILE A 339 -22.49 11.38 2.22
N ILE A 340 -22.61 11.42 3.55
CA ILE A 340 -22.35 10.25 4.41
C ILE A 340 -23.25 9.07 4.00
N GLU A 341 -24.56 9.29 3.89
CA GLU A 341 -25.54 8.26 3.50
C GLU A 341 -25.22 7.65 2.12
N GLY A 342 -24.90 8.50 1.14
CA GLY A 342 -24.59 8.01 -0.20
C GLY A 342 -23.29 7.20 -0.26
N ILE A 343 -22.26 7.56 0.55
CA ILE A 343 -21.04 6.73 0.67
C ILE A 343 -21.38 5.37 1.30
N VAL A 344 -22.23 5.34 2.32
CA VAL A 344 -22.71 4.10 2.97
C VAL A 344 -23.41 3.20 1.96
N GLU A 345 -24.34 3.75 1.17
CA GLU A 345 -25.06 2.98 0.14
C GLU A 345 -24.12 2.44 -0.94
N GLY A 346 -23.13 3.23 -1.38
CA GLY A 346 -22.11 2.80 -2.33
C GLY A 346 -21.24 1.65 -1.81
N LEU A 347 -20.75 1.75 -0.57
CA LEU A 347 -19.97 0.69 0.07
C LEU A 347 -20.81 -0.56 0.36
N LEU A 348 -22.04 -0.38 0.84
CA LEU A 348 -22.97 -1.50 1.05
C LEU A 348 -23.23 -2.27 -0.26
N TYR A 349 -23.39 -1.55 -1.37
CA TYR A 349 -23.52 -2.19 -2.67
C TYR A 349 -22.28 -2.99 -3.04
N LEU A 350 -21.07 -2.46 -2.87
CA LEU A 350 -19.81 -3.15 -3.17
C LEU A 350 -19.60 -4.39 -2.30
N HIS A 351 -19.93 -4.30 -1.01
CA HIS A 351 -19.67 -5.36 -0.05
C HIS A 351 -20.70 -6.50 -0.13
N ASP A 352 -22.01 -6.17 -0.31
CA ASP A 352 -23.10 -7.13 -0.11
C ASP A 352 -23.94 -7.39 -1.35
N TYR A 353 -24.05 -6.45 -2.29
CA TYR A 353 -25.01 -6.52 -3.41
C TYR A 353 -24.37 -6.62 -4.80
N ALA A 354 -23.08 -6.36 -4.94
CA ALA A 354 -22.35 -6.64 -6.18
C ALA A 354 -22.31 -8.15 -6.44
N HIS A 355 -22.17 -8.55 -7.70
CA HIS A 355 -22.08 -9.97 -8.07
C HIS A 355 -20.97 -10.71 -7.28
N GLU A 356 -19.85 -10.05 -7.09
CA GLU A 356 -18.76 -10.48 -6.23
C GLU A 356 -18.55 -9.41 -5.18
N CYS A 357 -18.27 -9.79 -3.94
CA CYS A 357 -17.89 -8.85 -2.90
C CYS A 357 -16.62 -8.10 -3.32
N ILE A 358 -16.64 -6.78 -3.28
CA ILE A 358 -15.52 -5.93 -3.69
C ILE A 358 -15.06 -5.06 -2.51
N VAL A 359 -13.77 -5.12 -2.20
CA VAL A 359 -13.09 -4.22 -1.25
C VAL A 359 -12.37 -3.14 -2.06
N HIS A 360 -12.65 -1.89 -1.77
CA HIS A 360 -12.12 -0.73 -2.50
C HIS A 360 -10.64 -0.48 -2.20
N ARG A 361 -10.24 -0.53 -0.92
CA ARG A 361 -8.87 -0.41 -0.39
C ARG A 361 -8.24 0.98 -0.46
N ASP A 362 -8.86 1.97 -1.13
CA ASP A 362 -8.37 3.36 -1.16
C ASP A 362 -9.51 4.36 -0.97
N MET A 363 -10.33 4.16 0.07
CA MET A 363 -11.37 5.10 0.44
C MET A 363 -10.75 6.34 1.09
N LYS A 364 -10.90 7.50 0.42
CA LYS A 364 -10.38 8.81 0.84
C LYS A 364 -11.21 9.94 0.20
N PRO A 365 -11.13 11.19 0.69
CA PRO A 365 -11.95 12.29 0.16
C PRO A 365 -11.75 12.57 -1.32
N SER A 366 -10.53 12.47 -1.85
CA SER A 366 -10.27 12.71 -3.28
C SER A 366 -10.84 11.63 -4.21
N ASN A 367 -11.21 10.45 -3.67
CA ASN A 367 -11.85 9.36 -4.42
C ASN A 367 -13.38 9.37 -4.29
N ILE A 368 -13.97 10.31 -3.55
CA ILE A 368 -15.41 10.55 -3.51
C ILE A 368 -15.70 11.77 -4.36
N LEU A 369 -16.32 11.56 -5.52
CA LEU A 369 -16.69 12.63 -6.44
C LEU A 369 -18.13 13.06 -6.19
N LEU A 370 -18.46 14.32 -6.54
CA LEU A 370 -19.76 14.92 -6.30
C LEU A 370 -20.42 15.26 -7.64
N ASP A 371 -21.61 14.73 -7.87
CA ASP A 371 -22.41 15.04 -9.06
C ASP A 371 -23.04 16.43 -8.95
N HIS A 372 -23.84 16.84 -9.95
CA HIS A 372 -24.47 18.16 -10.01
C HIS A 372 -25.47 18.41 -8.87
N GLU A 373 -26.02 17.37 -8.24
CA GLU A 373 -26.93 17.44 -7.10
C GLU A 373 -26.21 17.28 -5.74
N MET A 374 -24.86 17.24 -5.76
CA MET A 374 -24.02 16.96 -4.57
C MET A 374 -24.15 15.51 -4.04
N ASN A 375 -24.67 14.57 -4.86
CA ASN A 375 -24.65 13.16 -4.47
C ASN A 375 -23.22 12.61 -4.58
N PRO A 376 -22.75 11.86 -3.58
CA PRO A 376 -21.41 11.28 -3.62
C PRO A 376 -21.37 10.06 -4.54
N LYS A 377 -20.27 9.93 -5.26
CA LYS A 377 -19.96 8.77 -6.10
C LYS A 377 -18.55 8.29 -5.83
N ILE A 378 -18.43 7.03 -5.39
CA ILE A 378 -17.12 6.39 -5.15
C ILE A 378 -16.43 6.16 -6.49
N SER A 379 -15.16 6.50 -6.56
CA SER A 379 -14.33 6.44 -7.78
C SER A 379 -12.98 5.77 -7.50
N ASP A 380 -12.20 5.50 -8.55
CA ASP A 380 -10.83 4.97 -8.53
C ASP A 380 -10.69 3.55 -7.94
N PHE A 381 -11.14 2.57 -8.71
CA PHE A 381 -11.06 1.14 -8.36
C PHE A 381 -9.77 0.47 -8.83
N GLY A 382 -8.73 1.25 -9.13
CA GLY A 382 -7.46 0.75 -9.67
C GLY A 382 -6.79 -0.32 -8.79
N ILE A 383 -6.91 -0.20 -7.47
CA ILE A 383 -6.38 -1.16 -6.50
C ILE A 383 -7.44 -2.03 -5.81
N ALA A 384 -8.72 -1.89 -6.14
CA ALA A 384 -9.80 -2.69 -5.58
C ALA A 384 -9.59 -4.20 -5.83
N ARG A 385 -10.20 -5.05 -5.02
CA ARG A 385 -10.11 -6.52 -5.13
C ARG A 385 -11.43 -7.17 -4.78
N THR A 386 -11.71 -8.30 -5.44
CA THR A 386 -12.79 -9.18 -5.02
C THR A 386 -12.39 -9.95 -3.76
N CYS A 387 -13.34 -10.15 -2.85
CA CYS A 387 -13.19 -11.09 -1.73
C CYS A 387 -13.69 -12.47 -2.16
N LEU A 388 -12.97 -13.51 -1.76
CA LEU A 388 -13.50 -14.87 -1.89
C LEU A 388 -14.63 -15.05 -0.87
N SER A 389 -15.81 -15.41 -1.34
CA SER A 389 -17.05 -15.55 -0.55
C SER A 389 -16.97 -16.54 0.63
N SER A 390 -15.87 -17.29 0.74
CA SER A 390 -15.61 -18.25 1.83
C SER A 390 -14.56 -17.77 2.85
N VAL A 391 -13.90 -16.63 2.61
CA VAL A 391 -12.82 -16.12 3.46
C VAL A 391 -13.10 -14.66 3.78
N THR A 392 -13.35 -14.37 5.05
CA THR A 392 -13.61 -13.02 5.55
C THR A 392 -12.41 -12.07 5.38
N GLU A 393 -11.21 -12.62 5.20
CA GLU A 393 -9.94 -11.89 5.09
C GLU A 393 -9.13 -12.40 3.90
N SER A 394 -8.46 -11.48 3.21
CA SER A 394 -7.57 -11.79 2.09
C SER A 394 -6.21 -11.17 2.30
N ASN A 395 -5.15 -11.89 1.92
CA ASN A 395 -3.78 -11.44 2.06
C ASN A 395 -3.24 -10.83 0.77
N THR A 396 -2.42 -9.80 0.90
CA THR A 396 -1.66 -9.19 -0.19
C THR A 396 -0.17 -9.16 0.14
N THR A 397 0.68 -9.07 -0.87
CA THR A 397 2.14 -8.97 -0.67
C THR A 397 2.56 -7.58 -0.16
N THR A 398 1.75 -6.55 -0.39
CA THR A 398 2.06 -5.17 -0.02
C THR A 398 0.76 -4.44 0.27
N ALA A 399 0.68 -3.75 1.40
CA ALA A 399 -0.41 -2.83 1.67
C ALA A 399 -0.33 -1.66 0.67
N MET A 400 -1.44 -1.36 0.05
CA MET A 400 -1.61 -0.24 -0.89
C MET A 400 -2.77 0.62 -0.40
N GLY A 401 -2.73 1.89 -0.68
CA GLY A 401 -3.75 2.85 -0.25
C GLY A 401 -3.11 4.12 0.29
N THR A 402 -3.90 5.02 0.82
CA THR A 402 -3.48 6.34 1.25
C THR A 402 -3.26 6.37 2.76
N PHE A 403 -2.09 6.83 3.20
CA PHE A 403 -1.76 6.98 4.62
C PHE A 403 -2.82 7.83 5.35
N GLY A 404 -3.15 7.45 6.59
CA GLY A 404 -4.22 8.07 7.38
C GLY A 404 -5.58 7.37 7.23
N TYR A 405 -5.83 6.64 6.12
CA TYR A 405 -7.09 5.93 5.86
C TYR A 405 -6.93 4.41 5.90
N ILE A 406 -5.70 3.90 5.85
CA ILE A 406 -5.42 2.45 5.84
C ILE A 406 -5.72 1.87 7.22
N ALA A 407 -6.51 0.79 7.26
CA ALA A 407 -6.84 0.06 8.49
C ALA A 407 -5.57 -0.56 9.13
N PRO A 408 -5.50 -0.65 10.48
CA PRO A 408 -4.31 -1.14 11.19
C PRO A 408 -3.86 -2.54 10.77
N GLU A 409 -4.80 -3.50 10.61
CA GLU A 409 -4.52 -4.87 10.17
C GLU A 409 -4.00 -4.91 8.73
N TYR A 410 -4.52 -4.02 7.88
CA TYR A 410 -4.08 -3.94 6.51
C TYR A 410 -2.66 -3.37 6.40
N TYR A 411 -2.36 -2.34 7.18
CA TYR A 411 -1.03 -1.75 7.22
C TYR A 411 0.02 -2.70 7.82
N SER A 412 -0.30 -3.36 8.94
CA SER A 412 0.68 -4.15 9.72
C SER A 412 0.84 -5.60 9.22
N GLN A 413 -0.23 -6.21 8.72
CA GLN A 413 -0.30 -7.63 8.38
C GLN A 413 -0.56 -7.90 6.90
N ASN A 414 -0.80 -6.85 6.08
CA ASN A 414 -1.22 -6.96 4.69
C ASN A 414 -2.54 -7.73 4.50
N VAL A 415 -3.39 -7.77 5.54
CA VAL A 415 -4.71 -8.40 5.53
C VAL A 415 -5.76 -7.35 5.25
N TYR A 416 -6.56 -7.54 4.20
CA TYR A 416 -7.67 -6.66 3.87
C TYR A 416 -8.99 -7.40 3.84
N SER A 417 -10.04 -6.68 4.18
CA SER A 417 -11.42 -7.18 4.17
C SER A 417 -12.39 -6.02 3.96
N THR A 418 -13.68 -6.30 3.89
CA THR A 418 -14.71 -5.25 3.91
C THR A 418 -14.60 -4.35 5.14
N ARG A 419 -14.10 -4.88 6.27
CA ARG A 419 -13.87 -4.12 7.50
C ARG A 419 -12.74 -3.08 7.37
N SER A 420 -11.82 -3.28 6.42
CA SER A 420 -10.78 -2.29 6.12
C SER A 420 -11.38 -1.05 5.42
N ASP A 421 -12.36 -1.22 4.52
CA ASP A 421 -13.11 -0.10 3.93
C ASP A 421 -13.98 0.61 4.97
N VAL A 422 -14.58 -0.14 5.91
CA VAL A 422 -15.35 0.43 7.03
C VAL A 422 -14.47 1.34 7.89
N PHE A 423 -13.22 0.94 8.16
CA PHE A 423 -12.28 1.81 8.87
C PHE A 423 -12.04 3.12 8.12
N SER A 424 -11.72 3.03 6.82
CA SER A 424 -11.49 4.21 5.98
C SER A 424 -12.74 5.09 5.89
N PHE A 425 -13.93 4.50 5.82
CA PHE A 425 -15.21 5.21 5.88
C PHE A 425 -15.37 5.97 7.21
N GLY A 426 -15.04 5.34 8.34
CA GLY A 426 -15.11 6.01 9.65
C GLY A 426 -14.22 7.26 9.72
N ILE A 427 -13.01 7.18 9.16
CA ILE A 427 -12.11 8.35 9.03
C ILE A 427 -12.75 9.44 8.16
N LEU A 428 -13.33 9.07 6.99
CA LEU A 428 -14.03 10.01 6.11
C LEU A 428 -15.18 10.74 6.84
N VAL A 429 -15.96 10.03 7.62
CA VAL A 429 -17.07 10.64 8.39
C VAL A 429 -16.54 11.66 9.40
N LEU A 430 -15.46 11.35 10.11
CA LEU A 430 -14.81 12.30 11.02
C LEU A 430 -14.32 13.56 10.29
N GLU A 431 -13.75 13.43 9.10
CA GLU A 431 -13.33 14.57 8.26
C GLU A 431 -14.52 15.38 7.77
N ILE A 432 -15.59 14.74 7.31
CA ILE A 432 -16.82 15.42 6.85
C ILE A 432 -17.44 16.25 7.96
N ILE A 433 -17.47 15.73 9.19
CA ILE A 433 -18.07 16.42 10.33
C ILE A 433 -17.18 17.55 10.84
N SER A 434 -15.88 17.29 10.94
CA SER A 434 -14.95 18.20 11.63
C SER A 434 -14.28 19.23 10.73
N GLY A 435 -14.27 19.03 9.41
CA GLY A 435 -13.45 19.85 8.52
C GLY A 435 -11.95 19.71 8.76
N LYS A 436 -11.52 18.66 9.48
CA LYS A 436 -10.12 18.40 9.89
C LYS A 436 -9.58 17.20 9.14
N SER A 437 -8.33 17.29 8.63
CA SER A 437 -7.71 16.22 7.85
C SER A 437 -7.26 15.04 8.73
N ALA A 438 -7.41 13.82 8.24
CA ALA A 438 -6.97 12.58 8.89
C ALA A 438 -5.47 12.57 9.25
N VAL A 439 -4.64 13.17 8.40
CA VAL A 439 -3.19 13.30 8.61
C VAL A 439 -2.78 14.52 9.43
N GLY A 440 -3.74 15.30 9.92
CA GLY A 440 -3.53 16.47 10.77
C GLY A 440 -3.12 16.09 12.19
N SER A 441 -2.58 17.09 12.89
CA SER A 441 -2.22 16.98 14.30
C SER A 441 -2.98 18.05 15.08
N TYR A 442 -3.78 17.64 16.08
CA TYR A 442 -4.74 18.48 16.78
C TYR A 442 -4.40 18.56 18.26
N GLN A 443 -4.33 19.79 18.78
CA GLN A 443 -3.98 20.07 20.18
C GLN A 443 -5.21 19.96 21.09
N LEU A 444 -5.08 19.19 22.18
CA LEU A 444 -6.06 19.11 23.25
C LEU A 444 -5.34 18.98 24.59
N SER A 445 -5.61 19.90 25.51
CA SER A 445 -5.01 19.90 26.85
C SER A 445 -3.48 19.79 26.86
N GLY A 446 -2.80 20.48 25.90
CA GLY A 446 -1.34 20.48 25.77
C GLY A 446 -0.74 19.22 25.14
N ARG A 447 -1.57 18.32 24.60
CA ARG A 447 -1.13 17.11 23.89
C ARG A 447 -1.59 17.15 22.43
N SER A 448 -0.81 16.54 21.57
CA SER A 448 -1.08 16.43 20.13
C SER A 448 -1.69 15.07 19.80
N TYR A 449 -2.75 15.06 19.01
CA TYR A 449 -3.50 13.87 18.62
C TYR A 449 -3.77 13.85 17.11
N GLU A 450 -3.76 12.66 16.50
CA GLU A 450 -4.36 12.40 15.18
C GLU A 450 -5.89 12.53 15.26
N LEU A 451 -6.56 12.80 14.14
CA LEU A 451 -8.01 13.05 14.10
C LEU A 451 -8.83 11.98 14.83
N ARG A 452 -8.54 10.69 14.60
CA ARG A 452 -9.24 9.57 15.25
C ARG A 452 -9.17 9.62 16.77
N LYS A 453 -7.98 9.84 17.31
CA LYS A 453 -7.75 9.95 18.77
C LYS A 453 -8.31 11.23 19.34
N TYR A 454 -8.21 12.32 18.59
CA TYR A 454 -8.78 13.61 18.95
C TYR A 454 -10.30 13.51 19.10
N ALA A 455 -10.99 12.93 18.10
CA ALA A 455 -12.43 12.73 18.13
C ALA A 455 -12.86 11.82 19.30
N TRP A 456 -12.13 10.71 19.54
CA TRP A 456 -12.43 9.82 20.65
C TRP A 456 -12.23 10.49 22.01
N GLN A 457 -11.20 11.32 22.16
CA GLN A 457 -10.95 12.05 23.40
C GLN A 457 -12.08 13.04 23.71
N LEU A 458 -12.51 13.83 22.72
CA LEU A 458 -13.63 14.76 22.84
C LEU A 458 -14.94 14.01 23.13
N TRP A 459 -15.18 12.89 22.45
CA TRP A 459 -16.37 12.07 22.72
C TRP A 459 -16.40 11.54 24.16
N ARG A 460 -15.26 11.06 24.67
CA ARG A 460 -15.13 10.60 26.05
C ARG A 460 -15.36 11.70 27.07
N GLU A 461 -14.91 12.92 26.76
CA GLU A 461 -15.08 14.10 27.62
C GLU A 461 -16.42 14.79 27.46
N GLN A 462 -17.33 14.27 26.62
CA GLN A 462 -18.63 14.87 26.28
C GLN A 462 -18.50 16.29 25.67
N ARG A 463 -17.46 16.53 24.88
CA ARG A 463 -17.09 17.80 24.22
C ARG A 463 -17.09 17.65 22.71
N CYS A 464 -18.02 16.88 22.14
CA CYS A 464 -18.06 16.62 20.71
C CYS A 464 -18.44 17.85 19.87
N ASP A 465 -19.04 18.83 20.46
CA ASP A 465 -19.29 20.16 19.90
C ASP A 465 -17.98 20.80 19.37
N GLU A 466 -16.87 20.62 20.07
CA GLU A 466 -15.54 21.12 19.65
C GLU A 466 -14.94 20.34 18.46
N LEU A 467 -15.49 19.17 18.13
CA LEU A 467 -15.10 18.44 16.94
C LEU A 467 -15.77 19.00 15.69
N VAL A 468 -16.98 19.51 15.83
CA VAL A 468 -17.81 19.96 14.70
C VAL A 468 -17.18 21.16 14.00
N ASP A 469 -17.22 21.16 12.68
CA ASP A 469 -16.69 22.23 11.84
C ASP A 469 -17.50 23.53 12.05
N ASP A 470 -16.83 24.61 12.42
CA ASP A 470 -17.42 25.94 12.63
C ASP A 470 -18.23 26.45 11.43
N SER A 471 -17.91 25.96 10.20
CA SER A 471 -18.64 26.31 8.98
C SER A 471 -20.09 25.80 8.94
N LEU A 472 -20.47 24.84 9.80
CA LEU A 472 -21.84 24.38 9.96
C LEU A 472 -22.75 25.43 10.64
N GLY A 473 -22.17 26.40 11.36
CA GLY A 473 -22.90 27.39 12.11
C GLY A 473 -23.52 26.82 13.39
N GLU A 474 -24.40 27.61 14.04
CA GLU A 474 -25.02 27.23 15.33
C GLU A 474 -26.27 26.35 15.19
N GLU A 475 -26.86 26.27 13.98
CA GLU A 475 -28.10 25.54 13.70
C GLU A 475 -27.84 24.24 12.94
N TYR A 476 -27.49 23.19 13.66
CA TYR A 476 -27.47 21.82 13.11
C TYR A 476 -28.15 20.84 14.10
N PRO A 477 -28.71 19.70 13.61
CA PRO A 477 -29.35 18.71 14.47
C PRO A 477 -28.30 17.96 15.29
N GLU A 478 -28.03 18.45 16.49
CA GLU A 478 -26.96 17.95 17.38
C GLU A 478 -27.03 16.43 17.56
N MET A 479 -28.23 15.88 17.79
CA MET A 479 -28.42 14.45 18.00
C MET A 479 -27.97 13.61 16.79
N ASP A 480 -28.19 14.10 15.56
CA ASP A 480 -27.81 13.39 14.34
C ASP A 480 -26.30 13.46 14.15
N VAL A 481 -25.68 14.63 14.40
CA VAL A 481 -24.24 14.83 14.34
C VAL A 481 -23.54 13.95 15.36
N MET A 482 -24.00 13.95 16.62
CA MET A 482 -23.46 13.12 17.69
C MET A 482 -23.56 11.63 17.36
N ARG A 483 -24.67 11.23 16.76
CA ARG A 483 -24.87 9.85 16.28
C ARG A 483 -23.88 9.49 15.19
N CYS A 484 -23.65 10.35 14.21
CA CYS A 484 -22.67 10.12 13.16
C CYS A 484 -21.23 10.05 13.72
N ILE A 485 -20.88 10.89 14.70
CA ILE A 485 -19.58 10.79 15.40
C ILE A 485 -19.43 9.43 16.09
N GLN A 486 -20.46 8.97 16.82
CA GLN A 486 -20.41 7.68 17.49
C GLN A 486 -20.26 6.52 16.49
N ILE A 487 -21.01 6.54 15.38
CA ILE A 487 -20.89 5.54 14.30
C ILE A 487 -19.47 5.56 13.72
N ALA A 488 -18.93 6.73 13.43
CA ALA A 488 -17.57 6.86 12.93
C ALA A 488 -16.53 6.26 13.89
N LEU A 489 -16.66 6.53 15.20
CA LEU A 489 -15.79 5.97 16.24
C LEU A 489 -15.91 4.44 16.35
N LEU A 490 -17.09 3.87 16.12
CA LEU A 490 -17.26 2.42 16.01
C LEU A 490 -16.60 1.84 14.75
N CYS A 491 -16.66 2.56 13.63
CA CYS A 491 -16.02 2.13 12.40
C CYS A 491 -14.48 2.13 12.48
N VAL A 492 -13.87 3.01 13.28
CA VAL A 492 -12.42 3.15 13.40
C VAL A 492 -11.80 2.36 14.56
N GLN A 493 -12.47 1.32 15.05
CA GLN A 493 -11.90 0.42 16.06
C GLN A 493 -10.66 -0.30 15.52
N ASP A 494 -9.68 -0.58 16.40
CA ASP A 494 -8.41 -1.21 16.00
C ASP A 494 -8.62 -2.65 15.50
N SER A 495 -9.42 -3.45 16.20
CA SER A 495 -9.81 -4.78 15.75
C SER A 495 -10.86 -4.69 14.63
N ALA A 496 -10.63 -5.39 13.53
CA ALA A 496 -11.57 -5.46 12.42
C ALA A 496 -12.93 -6.07 12.85
N GLU A 497 -12.91 -7.02 13.79
CA GLU A 497 -14.10 -7.70 14.28
C GLU A 497 -15.02 -6.77 15.10
N ASP A 498 -14.43 -5.79 15.78
CA ASP A 498 -15.18 -4.82 16.60
C ASP A 498 -15.88 -3.74 15.77
N ARG A 499 -15.53 -3.61 14.48
CA ARG A 499 -16.16 -2.65 13.57
C ARG A 499 -17.50 -3.19 13.07
N PRO A 500 -18.53 -2.33 12.87
CA PRO A 500 -19.78 -2.74 12.25
C PRO A 500 -19.56 -3.14 10.78
N THR A 501 -20.49 -3.90 10.18
CA THR A 501 -20.60 -4.03 8.71
C THR A 501 -21.25 -2.77 8.12
N MET A 502 -21.13 -2.56 6.80
CA MET A 502 -21.87 -1.45 6.14
C MET A 502 -23.37 -1.61 6.28
N ARG A 503 -23.89 -2.83 6.34
CA ARG A 503 -25.30 -3.12 6.65
C ARG A 503 -25.68 -2.66 8.06
N ASP A 504 -24.82 -2.90 9.05
CA ASP A 504 -25.04 -2.41 10.42
C ASP A 504 -25.00 -0.87 10.47
N VAL A 505 -24.04 -0.25 9.75
CA VAL A 505 -23.94 1.21 9.64
C VAL A 505 -25.22 1.81 9.05
N THR A 506 -25.77 1.21 7.98
CA THR A 506 -27.04 1.63 7.39
C THR A 506 -28.18 1.59 8.43
N MET A 507 -28.27 0.48 9.17
CA MET A 507 -29.28 0.35 10.23
C MET A 507 -29.06 1.36 11.38
N MET A 508 -27.80 1.65 11.71
CA MET A 508 -27.47 2.63 12.74
C MET A 508 -27.83 4.04 12.33
N LEU A 509 -27.66 4.43 11.07
CA LEU A 509 -28.06 5.74 10.56
C LEU A 509 -29.58 5.87 10.45
N SER A 510 -30.27 4.85 9.93
CA SER A 510 -31.71 4.90 9.69
C SER A 510 -32.56 4.85 10.98
N ASN A 511 -32.04 4.26 12.07
CA ASN A 511 -32.84 4.00 13.29
C ASN A 511 -32.35 4.88 14.44
N GLY A 512 -32.77 6.16 14.42
CA GLY A 512 -32.36 7.20 15.39
C GLY A 512 -32.59 6.82 16.86
N ASN A 513 -33.58 5.98 17.16
CA ASN A 513 -33.95 5.60 18.53
C ASN A 513 -33.16 4.41 19.10
N LYS A 514 -32.42 3.66 18.25
CA LYS A 514 -31.65 2.51 18.72
C LYS A 514 -30.38 2.97 19.41
N ARG A 515 -30.17 2.52 20.65
CA ARG A 515 -28.91 2.75 21.38
C ARG A 515 -27.76 2.05 20.68
N LEU A 516 -26.70 2.79 20.38
CA LEU A 516 -25.46 2.27 19.80
C LEU A 516 -24.54 1.72 20.89
N LEU A 517 -23.63 0.83 20.51
CA LEU A 517 -22.53 0.38 21.35
C LEU A 517 -21.61 1.58 21.69
N LEU A 518 -20.92 1.48 22.81
CA LEU A 518 -19.92 2.48 23.17
C LEU A 518 -18.60 2.16 22.45
N PRO A 519 -17.98 3.14 21.77
CA PRO A 519 -16.69 2.94 21.15
C PRO A 519 -15.58 2.74 22.19
N VAL A 520 -14.63 1.86 21.89
CA VAL A 520 -13.46 1.59 22.75
C VAL A 520 -12.33 2.55 22.37
N GLN A 521 -11.42 2.78 23.31
CA GLN A 521 -10.26 3.65 23.09
C GLN A 521 -9.39 3.15 21.93
N PRO A 522 -9.11 3.99 20.92
CA PRO A 522 -8.17 3.65 19.87
C PRO A 522 -6.77 3.40 20.43
N GLY A 523 -6.13 2.31 20.01
CA GLY A 523 -4.79 1.95 20.43
C GLY A 523 -3.72 2.97 20.01
N SER A 524 -2.54 2.87 20.60
CA SER A 524 -1.42 3.77 20.31
C SER A 524 -0.64 3.30 19.08
N CYS A 525 -1.16 3.49 17.88
CA CYS A 525 -0.33 3.52 16.66
C CYS A 525 0.23 4.93 16.49
N SER A 526 1.29 5.27 17.20
CA SER A 526 2.05 6.49 16.94
C SER A 526 3.02 6.22 15.80
N VAL A 527 2.63 6.56 14.59
CA VAL A 527 3.57 6.74 13.48
C VAL A 527 3.97 8.20 13.50
N HIS A 528 5.17 8.52 14.00
CA HIS A 528 5.76 9.82 13.77
C HIS A 528 6.27 9.86 12.32
N ILE A 529 5.69 10.75 11.55
CA ILE A 529 6.24 11.17 10.26
C ILE A 529 7.09 12.41 10.56
N ASP A 530 8.40 12.30 10.33
CA ASP A 530 9.22 13.47 10.07
C ASP A 530 8.73 14.09 8.75
N VAL A 531 8.13 15.28 8.86
CA VAL A 531 7.75 16.12 7.73
C VAL A 531 9.04 16.61 7.08
N GLY A 532 9.57 15.88 6.12
CA GLY A 532 10.82 16.23 5.45
C GLY A 532 11.26 15.34 4.29
N THR A 533 10.38 14.55 3.70
CA THR A 533 10.69 13.89 2.41
C THR A 533 9.41 13.75 1.59
N GLU A 534 9.31 14.55 0.53
CA GLU A 534 8.48 14.22 -0.61
C GLU A 534 8.90 12.84 -1.11
N ILE A 535 8.07 11.85 -0.93
CA ILE A 535 8.22 10.56 -1.58
C ILE A 535 7.43 10.68 -2.88
N GLU A 536 8.13 10.93 -3.97
CA GLU A 536 7.63 10.63 -5.31
C GLU A 536 7.27 9.13 -5.34
N LEU A 537 5.98 8.86 -5.48
CA LEU A 537 5.43 7.53 -5.72
C LEU A 537 5.44 7.21 -7.23
#